data_947c737efdaa99e71db1afc6362044fe
#
_entry.id   947c737efdaa99e71db1afc6362044fe
#
_cell.length_a   1.000
_cell.length_b   1.000
_cell.length_c   1.000
_cell.angle_alpha   90.00
_cell.angle_beta   90.00
_cell.angle_gamma   90.00
#
_symmetry.space_group_name_H-M   'P 1'
#
loop_
_entity.id
_entity.type
_entity.pdbx_description
1 polymer ?
#
loop_
_entity_poly.entity_id
_entity_poly.type
_entity_poly.pdbx_seq_one_letter_code
_entity_poly.pdbx_strand_id
1 'polypeptide(L)'
;LSLHDALPILLKENSNKNSVIAATQRDLIAGEVSKDISRRRLIPPHLVQAHDEGAIHWHDMDYTLSPIFNCCLINLEDMLNNGTVINDKLVESPKSFGTACTVTTQIIAQVASNQYGGQSITIKHLAKFLRVTYDKYYKFYMEKYNNEELAIDLANDMKMKDLRDGVQTIRYQLSTLQTTNGQAPFSTIYLEIEEGNEYEEEMALICEEMIKQRLEGMKNYKGQEIGEAFPKLVYLLDEHNCLEGGKYDYITKLAAECTAKRLVPDYQSAKIMRMNYEGNTFPPMGCRSHLSPWKDSNGDYKWYGRFNQGVISLNLPQI
;
A
#
# COMPACT_ATOMS: atom_id res chain seq x y z
N LEU A 1 -0.52 -17.52 34.36
CA LEU A 1 0.28 -17.83 33.18
C LEU A 1 1.69 -17.30 33.39
N SER A 2 2.71 -18.20 33.36
CA SER A 2 4.09 -17.75 33.41
C SER A 2 4.46 -17.09 32.07
N LEU A 3 5.46 -16.22 32.06
CA LEU A 3 6.04 -15.66 30.82
C LEU A 3 6.43 -16.77 29.83
N HIS A 4 6.81 -17.96 30.32
CA HIS A 4 7.13 -19.14 29.54
C HIS A 4 5.92 -19.73 28.82
N ASP A 5 4.73 -19.67 29.41
CA ASP A 5 3.49 -20.20 28.81
C ASP A 5 2.89 -19.24 27.78
N ALA A 6 3.15 -17.93 27.94
CA ALA A 6 2.73 -16.90 27.01
C ALA A 6 3.59 -16.83 25.74
N LEU A 7 4.87 -17.21 25.82
CA LEU A 7 5.81 -17.14 24.70
C LEU A 7 5.35 -17.91 23.44
N PRO A 8 4.84 -19.16 23.54
CA PRO A 8 4.33 -19.88 22.38
C PRO A 8 3.09 -19.30 21.74
N ILE A 9 2.25 -18.60 22.52
CA ILE A 9 1.07 -17.86 22.04
C ILE A 9 1.53 -16.61 21.29
N LEU A 10 2.48 -15.87 21.85
CA LEU A 10 3.08 -14.68 21.26
C LEU A 10 3.83 -14.97 19.95
N LEU A 11 4.43 -16.16 19.83
CA LEU A 11 5.19 -16.59 18.64
C LEU A 11 4.29 -16.98 17.44
N LYS A 12 3.00 -17.21 17.67
CA LYS A 12 2.08 -17.72 16.63
C LYS A 12 1.15 -16.68 16.01
N GLU A 13 1.01 -15.51 16.62
CA GLU A 13 -0.16 -14.68 16.36
C GLU A 13 -0.07 -13.68 15.23
N ASN A 14 1.03 -13.41 14.61
CA ASN A 14 0.97 -12.47 13.47
C ASN A 14 2.23 -12.54 12.61
N SER A 15 2.11 -12.97 11.37
CA SER A 15 3.20 -12.98 10.39
C SER A 15 3.82 -11.58 10.15
N ASN A 16 3.13 -10.52 10.55
CA ASN A 16 3.55 -9.13 10.37
C ASN A 16 4.30 -8.57 11.58
N LYS A 17 4.26 -9.23 12.74
CA LYS A 17 4.95 -8.80 13.96
C LYS A 17 6.14 -9.71 14.25
N ASN A 18 7.31 -9.12 14.46
CA ASN A 18 8.48 -9.88 14.88
C ASN A 18 8.48 -10.05 16.40
N SER A 19 7.99 -11.20 16.87
CA SER A 19 7.86 -11.53 18.29
C SER A 19 9.20 -11.68 19.04
N VAL A 20 10.33 -11.71 18.35
CA VAL A 20 11.66 -11.73 18.99
C VAL A 20 12.05 -10.35 19.53
N ILE A 21 11.43 -9.29 19.03
CA ILE A 21 11.70 -7.92 19.47
C ILE A 21 10.97 -7.63 20.80
N ALA A 22 11.69 -7.20 21.81
CA ALA A 22 11.14 -6.92 23.14
C ALA A 22 9.98 -5.89 23.15
N ALA A 23 10.05 -4.86 22.30
CA ALA A 23 8.98 -3.88 22.14
C ALA A 23 7.69 -4.54 21.59
N THR A 24 7.83 -5.46 20.62
CA THR A 24 6.70 -6.23 20.09
C THR A 24 6.08 -7.15 21.14
N GLN A 25 6.89 -7.81 21.96
CA GLN A 25 6.39 -8.65 23.05
C GLN A 25 5.59 -7.84 24.07
N ARG A 26 6.09 -6.65 24.41
CA ARG A 26 5.38 -5.72 25.31
C ARG A 26 4.04 -5.28 24.72
N ASP A 27 4.00 -4.95 23.42
CA ASP A 27 2.78 -4.56 22.72
C ASP A 27 1.74 -5.68 22.70
N LEU A 28 2.16 -6.93 22.42
CA LEU A 28 1.27 -8.10 22.46
C LEU A 28 0.67 -8.35 23.86
N ILE A 29 1.47 -8.22 24.91
CA ILE A 29 0.98 -8.33 26.30
C ILE A 29 -0.03 -7.21 26.60
N ALA A 30 0.27 -5.97 26.20
CA ALA A 30 -0.63 -4.85 26.38
C ALA A 30 -1.94 -5.06 25.60
N GLY A 31 -1.89 -5.65 24.42
CA GLY A 31 -3.05 -6.03 23.63
C GLY A 31 -3.98 -7.01 24.35
N GLU A 32 -3.44 -8.06 24.98
CA GLU A 32 -4.28 -9.01 25.76
C GLU A 32 -4.94 -8.34 26.97
N VAL A 33 -4.26 -7.43 27.66
CA VAL A 33 -4.86 -6.64 28.75
C VAL A 33 -5.96 -5.72 28.22
N SER A 34 -5.71 -5.05 27.09
CA SER A 34 -6.68 -4.16 26.42
C SER A 34 -7.94 -4.95 26.02
N LYS A 35 -7.78 -6.12 25.44
CA LYS A 35 -8.85 -7.04 25.04
C LYS A 35 -9.71 -7.46 26.24
N ASP A 36 -9.09 -7.85 27.35
CA ASP A 36 -9.81 -8.21 28.59
C ASP A 36 -10.63 -7.04 29.15
N ILE A 37 -10.03 -5.84 29.21
CA ILE A 37 -10.74 -4.62 29.66
C ILE A 37 -11.89 -4.28 28.71
N SER A 38 -11.68 -4.35 27.40
CA SER A 38 -12.70 -4.09 26.39
C SER A 38 -13.91 -5.01 26.57
N ARG A 39 -13.67 -6.30 26.75
CA ARG A 39 -14.72 -7.31 26.96
C ARG A 39 -15.54 -7.07 28.23
N ARG A 40 -14.87 -6.64 29.30
CA ARG A 40 -15.52 -6.48 30.62
C ARG A 40 -16.19 -5.13 30.83
N ARG A 41 -15.76 -4.08 30.12
CA ARG A 41 -16.13 -2.69 30.47
C ARG A 41 -16.69 -1.87 29.32
N LEU A 42 -16.34 -2.18 28.07
CA LEU A 42 -16.68 -1.34 26.93
C LEU A 42 -17.69 -1.98 26.00
N ILE A 43 -17.50 -3.27 25.68
CA ILE A 43 -18.36 -3.97 24.72
C ILE A 43 -19.63 -4.45 25.46
N PRO A 44 -20.84 -4.22 24.88
CA PRO A 44 -22.07 -4.74 25.48
C PRO A 44 -22.00 -6.25 25.71
N PRO A 45 -22.44 -6.77 26.89
CA PRO A 45 -22.30 -8.19 27.25
C PRO A 45 -22.88 -9.16 26.22
N HIS A 46 -24.00 -8.81 25.59
CA HIS A 46 -24.63 -9.67 24.57
C HIS A 46 -23.77 -9.81 23.30
N LEU A 47 -22.97 -8.79 22.95
CA LEU A 47 -22.01 -8.87 21.81
C LEU A 47 -20.78 -9.69 22.17
N VAL A 48 -20.31 -9.60 23.43
CA VAL A 48 -19.25 -10.47 23.95
C VAL A 48 -19.70 -11.91 23.92
N GLN A 49 -20.92 -12.18 24.39
CA GLN A 49 -21.52 -13.53 24.34
C GLN A 49 -21.62 -14.05 22.91
N ALA A 50 -22.14 -13.26 21.97
CA ALA A 50 -22.25 -13.65 20.56
C ALA A 50 -20.88 -13.96 19.93
N HIS A 51 -19.80 -13.24 20.36
CA HIS A 51 -18.43 -13.53 19.95
C HIS A 51 -17.92 -14.85 20.54
N ASP A 52 -18.17 -15.11 21.82
CA ASP A 52 -17.75 -16.32 22.52
C ASP A 52 -18.46 -17.58 22.01
N GLU A 53 -19.73 -17.46 21.67
CA GLU A 53 -20.55 -18.51 21.07
C GLU A 53 -20.23 -18.73 19.58
N GLY A 54 -19.44 -17.84 18.97
CA GLY A 54 -19.03 -17.93 17.58
C GLY A 54 -20.07 -17.47 16.55
N ALA A 55 -21.16 -16.82 16.96
CA ALA A 55 -22.15 -16.24 16.05
C ALA A 55 -21.56 -15.07 15.27
N ILE A 56 -20.69 -14.30 15.92
CA ILE A 56 -19.88 -13.25 15.29
C ILE A 56 -18.41 -13.42 15.67
N HIS A 57 -17.51 -12.84 14.88
CA HIS A 57 -16.14 -12.62 15.29
C HIS A 57 -15.81 -11.12 15.23
N TRP A 58 -15.54 -10.54 16.39
CA TRP A 58 -15.06 -9.17 16.50
C TRP A 58 -13.53 -9.19 16.35
N HIS A 59 -13.04 -8.74 15.19
CA HIS A 59 -11.62 -8.70 14.92
C HIS A 59 -10.92 -7.60 15.73
N ASP A 60 -9.66 -7.84 16.09
CA ASP A 60 -8.76 -6.86 16.70
C ASP A 60 -9.38 -6.14 17.93
N MET A 61 -10.03 -6.92 18.79
CA MET A 61 -10.76 -6.43 19.98
C MET A 61 -9.84 -5.73 20.98
N ASP A 62 -8.55 -5.99 20.93
CA ASP A 62 -7.48 -5.33 21.72
C ASP A 62 -7.36 -3.84 21.39
N TYR A 63 -7.73 -3.43 20.17
CA TYR A 63 -7.72 -2.02 19.76
C TYR A 63 -9.01 -1.25 20.09
N THR A 64 -10.01 -1.86 20.69
CA THR A 64 -11.28 -1.20 21.06
C THR A 64 -11.07 0.00 22.00
N LEU A 65 -10.04 -0.03 22.86
CA LEU A 65 -9.67 1.07 23.76
C LEU A 65 -8.98 2.25 23.06
N SER A 66 -8.44 2.02 21.88
CA SER A 66 -7.59 3.00 21.20
C SER A 66 -8.34 3.67 20.05
N PRO A 67 -8.24 5.00 19.87
CA PRO A 67 -8.87 5.72 18.77
C PRO A 67 -8.07 5.54 17.46
N ILE A 68 -7.76 4.30 17.11
CA ILE A 68 -7.07 3.94 15.88
C ILE A 68 -8.02 3.18 14.96
N PHE A 69 -7.76 3.16 13.68
CA PHE A 69 -8.60 2.54 12.67
C PHE A 69 -7.90 1.35 12.01
N ASN A 70 -8.69 0.54 11.32
CA ASN A 70 -8.20 -0.69 10.72
C ASN A 70 -7.44 -0.37 9.41
N CYS A 71 -8.13 -0.17 8.29
CA CYS A 71 -7.51 0.02 6.99
C CYS A 71 -7.84 1.39 6.39
N CYS A 72 -7.00 1.89 5.48
CA CYS A 72 -7.25 3.15 4.79
C CYS A 72 -6.77 3.17 3.34
N LEU A 73 -7.32 4.12 2.57
CA LEU A 73 -6.80 4.57 1.28
C LEU A 73 -6.09 5.90 1.48
N ILE A 74 -4.76 5.91 1.37
CA ILE A 74 -3.96 7.12 1.56
C ILE A 74 -4.17 8.07 0.37
N ASN A 75 -4.46 9.34 0.66
CA ASN A 75 -4.50 10.39 -0.36
C ASN A 75 -3.09 10.94 -0.62
N LEU A 76 -2.26 10.13 -1.29
CA LEU A 76 -0.90 10.53 -1.64
C LEU A 76 -0.85 11.73 -2.58
N GLU A 77 -1.85 11.90 -3.45
CA GLU A 77 -1.88 13.01 -4.39
C GLU A 77 -1.83 14.35 -3.65
N ASP A 78 -2.71 14.53 -2.67
CA ASP A 78 -2.75 15.73 -1.84
C ASP A 78 -1.46 15.89 -1.03
N MET A 79 -1.05 14.84 -0.34
CA MET A 79 0.12 14.85 0.56
C MET A 79 1.43 15.14 -0.17
N LEU A 80 1.59 14.69 -1.41
CA LEU A 80 2.78 14.94 -2.21
C LEU A 80 2.71 16.28 -2.96
N ASN A 81 1.54 16.72 -3.41
CA ASN A 81 1.41 17.98 -4.13
C ASN A 81 1.49 19.18 -3.20
N ASN A 82 0.82 19.13 -2.06
CA ASN A 82 0.72 20.23 -1.10
C ASN A 82 1.72 20.14 0.06
N GLY A 83 2.47 19.05 0.12
CA GLY A 83 3.29 18.72 1.26
C GLY A 83 2.50 18.04 2.38
N THR A 84 3.21 17.47 3.33
CA THR A 84 2.63 16.75 4.46
C THR A 84 3.38 17.05 5.76
N VAL A 85 2.71 16.91 6.90
CA VAL A 85 3.34 17.08 8.21
C VAL A 85 3.68 15.72 8.80
N ILE A 86 4.95 15.49 9.10
CA ILE A 86 5.44 14.29 9.78
C ILE A 86 6.21 14.73 11.02
N ASN A 87 5.78 14.28 12.21
CA ASN A 87 6.40 14.65 13.48
C ASN A 87 6.59 16.17 13.63
N ASP A 88 5.53 16.94 13.41
CA ASP A 88 5.49 18.41 13.45
C ASP A 88 6.44 19.12 12.46
N LYS A 89 6.95 18.41 11.49
CA LYS A 89 7.80 18.97 10.41
C LYS A 89 7.03 18.98 9.10
N LEU A 90 7.04 20.12 8.43
CA LEU A 90 6.52 20.21 7.06
C LEU A 90 7.52 19.55 6.10
N VAL A 91 7.05 18.53 5.39
CA VAL A 91 7.74 17.90 4.27
C VAL A 91 7.16 18.49 3.00
N GLU A 92 7.95 19.29 2.30
CA GLU A 92 7.52 19.96 1.07
C GLU A 92 7.29 18.97 -0.08
N SER A 93 6.60 19.45 -1.12
CA SER A 93 6.37 18.67 -2.35
C SER A 93 7.69 18.19 -2.97
N PRO A 94 7.82 16.89 -3.29
CA PRO A 94 9.03 16.33 -3.90
C PRO A 94 9.35 16.96 -5.26
N LYS A 95 10.67 17.04 -5.57
CA LYS A 95 11.18 17.58 -6.84
C LYS A 95 11.83 16.51 -7.71
N SER A 96 11.55 15.23 -7.44
CA SER A 96 11.93 14.08 -8.26
C SER A 96 11.13 12.84 -7.85
N PHE A 97 11.11 11.84 -8.70
CA PHE A 97 10.44 10.57 -8.44
C PHE A 97 11.06 9.83 -7.25
N GLY A 98 12.39 9.75 -7.18
CA GLY A 98 13.09 9.10 -6.06
C GLY A 98 12.77 9.76 -4.72
N THR A 99 12.69 11.10 -4.67
CA THR A 99 12.25 11.81 -3.45
C THR A 99 10.78 11.52 -3.14
N ALA A 100 9.90 11.49 -4.14
CA ALA A 100 8.49 11.14 -3.94
C ALA A 100 8.33 9.72 -3.39
N CYS A 101 9.10 8.75 -3.89
CA CYS A 101 9.13 7.38 -3.37
C CYS A 101 9.59 7.34 -1.91
N THR A 102 10.64 8.09 -1.55
CA THR A 102 11.14 8.16 -0.17
C THR A 102 10.08 8.76 0.77
N VAL A 103 9.48 9.90 0.39
CA VAL A 103 8.42 10.54 1.19
C VAL A 103 7.20 9.61 1.33
N THR A 104 6.83 8.91 0.25
CA THR A 104 5.74 7.91 0.28
C THR A 104 6.00 6.83 1.31
N THR A 105 7.22 6.29 1.40
CA THR A 105 7.54 5.26 2.41
C THR A 105 7.48 5.81 3.83
N GLN A 106 7.87 7.06 4.05
CA GLN A 106 7.73 7.73 5.35
C GLN A 106 6.25 7.94 5.72
N ILE A 107 5.41 8.37 4.77
CA ILE A 107 3.97 8.51 4.97
C ILE A 107 3.35 7.15 5.35
N ILE A 108 3.67 6.08 4.61
CA ILE A 108 3.19 4.72 4.90
C ILE A 108 3.60 4.28 6.29
N ALA A 109 4.86 4.52 6.70
CA ALA A 109 5.34 4.18 8.04
C ALA A 109 4.60 4.95 9.14
N GLN A 110 4.36 6.25 8.94
CA GLN A 110 3.63 7.09 9.88
C GLN A 110 2.17 6.65 10.00
N VAL A 111 1.50 6.38 8.88
CA VAL A 111 0.13 5.86 8.87
C VAL A 111 0.09 4.50 9.56
N ALA A 112 0.99 3.58 9.24
CA ALA A 112 1.08 2.26 9.85
C ALA A 112 1.33 2.28 11.36
N SER A 113 1.89 3.37 11.90
CA SER A 113 2.06 3.56 13.35
C SER A 113 0.77 3.99 14.06
N ASN A 114 -0.25 4.42 13.30
CA ASN A 114 -1.52 4.92 13.81
C ASN A 114 -2.73 4.07 13.40
N GLN A 115 -2.49 2.89 12.87
CA GLN A 115 -3.55 1.94 12.51
C GLN A 115 -3.05 0.49 12.68
N TYR A 116 -3.99 -0.46 12.74
CA TYR A 116 -3.68 -1.87 12.95
C TYR A 116 -3.92 -2.75 11.71
N GLY A 117 -4.54 -2.21 10.66
CA GLY A 117 -4.76 -2.91 9.39
C GLY A 117 -3.85 -2.43 8.27
N GLY A 118 -4.32 -2.56 7.04
CA GLY A 118 -3.56 -2.26 5.84
C GLY A 118 -3.83 -0.88 5.27
N GLN A 119 -2.83 -0.30 4.65
CA GLN A 119 -2.94 0.91 3.88
C GLN A 119 -2.71 0.65 2.39
N SER A 120 -3.49 1.33 1.56
CA SER A 120 -3.35 1.24 0.11
C SER A 120 -2.98 2.58 -0.50
N ILE A 121 -2.11 2.53 -1.48
CA ILE A 121 -1.72 3.66 -2.33
C ILE A 121 -1.89 3.27 -3.79
N THR A 122 -1.97 4.27 -4.68
CA THR A 122 -1.90 4.06 -6.13
C THR A 122 -0.66 4.68 -6.73
N ILE A 123 -0.07 4.03 -7.73
CA ILE A 123 1.06 4.59 -8.49
C ILE A 123 0.66 5.83 -9.31
N LYS A 124 -0.62 5.98 -9.62
CA LYS A 124 -1.15 7.16 -10.31
C LYS A 124 -0.72 8.47 -9.63
N HIS A 125 -0.73 8.49 -8.29
CA HIS A 125 -0.31 9.65 -7.51
C HIS A 125 1.21 9.90 -7.54
N LEU A 126 2.01 8.94 -8.01
CA LEU A 126 3.46 9.05 -8.16
C LEU A 126 3.88 9.42 -9.58
N ALA A 127 3.04 9.15 -10.57
CA ALA A 127 3.38 9.27 -11.99
C ALA A 127 3.85 10.68 -12.39
N LYS A 128 3.19 11.72 -11.90
CA LYS A 128 3.59 13.12 -12.08
C LYS A 128 5.06 13.37 -11.74
N PHE A 129 5.57 12.78 -10.67
CA PHE A 129 6.94 13.04 -10.20
C PHE A 129 8.00 12.41 -11.09
N LEU A 130 7.63 11.39 -11.89
CA LEU A 130 8.51 10.85 -12.91
C LEU A 130 8.67 11.84 -14.07
N ARG A 131 7.60 12.54 -14.46
CA ARG A 131 7.65 13.66 -15.42
C ARG A 131 8.48 14.82 -14.86
N VAL A 132 8.27 15.19 -13.61
CA VAL A 132 9.07 16.23 -12.91
C VAL A 132 10.57 15.89 -12.92
N THR A 133 10.94 14.61 -12.76
CA THR A 133 12.33 14.19 -12.89
C THR A 133 12.87 14.43 -14.30
N TYR A 134 12.13 14.03 -15.33
CA TYR A 134 12.50 14.27 -16.72
C TYR A 134 12.70 15.77 -17.00
N ASP A 135 11.72 16.60 -16.69
CA ASP A 135 11.73 18.05 -16.95
C ASP A 135 12.91 18.75 -16.27
N LYS A 136 13.20 18.34 -15.02
CA LYS A 136 14.37 18.84 -14.26
C LYS A 136 15.67 18.55 -14.96
N TYR A 137 15.88 17.32 -15.43
CA TYR A 137 17.13 16.94 -16.09
C TYR A 137 17.22 17.46 -17.52
N TYR A 138 16.09 17.49 -18.24
CA TYR A 138 16.04 18.11 -19.56
C TYR A 138 16.49 19.58 -19.51
N LYS A 139 15.90 20.36 -18.59
CA LYS A 139 16.29 21.76 -18.40
C LYS A 139 17.78 21.90 -18.05
N PHE A 140 18.28 21.08 -17.11
CA PHE A 140 19.68 21.09 -16.71
C PHE A 140 20.63 20.81 -17.86
N TYR A 141 20.33 19.80 -18.70
CA TYR A 141 21.18 19.43 -19.82
C TYR A 141 21.07 20.41 -20.99
N MET A 142 19.91 20.98 -21.23
CA MET A 142 19.74 22.05 -22.20
C MET A 142 20.57 23.28 -21.85
N GLU A 143 20.54 23.72 -20.60
CA GLU A 143 21.37 24.85 -20.12
C GLU A 143 22.87 24.55 -20.22
N LYS A 144 23.27 23.30 -20.00
CA LYS A 144 24.67 22.89 -19.98
C LYS A 144 25.29 22.67 -21.36
N TYR A 145 24.55 22.07 -22.26
CA TYR A 145 25.06 21.60 -23.56
C TYR A 145 24.49 22.37 -24.75
N ASN A 146 23.41 23.09 -24.58
CA ASN A 146 22.69 23.78 -25.66
C ASN A 146 22.44 22.88 -26.91
N ASN A 147 22.12 21.63 -26.64
CA ASN A 147 21.85 20.58 -27.64
C ASN A 147 20.62 19.80 -27.21
N GLU A 148 19.51 19.95 -27.97
CA GLU A 148 18.20 19.40 -27.62
C GLU A 148 18.19 17.87 -27.66
N GLU A 149 18.73 17.25 -28.72
CA GLU A 149 18.77 15.80 -28.89
C GLU A 149 19.54 15.15 -27.73
N LEU A 150 20.74 15.66 -27.43
CA LEU A 150 21.54 15.19 -26.30
C LEU A 150 20.84 15.41 -24.97
N ALA A 151 20.15 16.53 -24.78
CA ALA A 151 19.43 16.82 -23.54
C ALA A 151 18.25 15.86 -23.34
N ILE A 152 17.51 15.52 -24.40
CA ILE A 152 16.43 14.54 -24.38
C ILE A 152 16.96 13.17 -23.97
N ASP A 153 18.03 12.69 -24.61
CA ASP A 153 18.60 11.37 -24.33
C ASP A 153 19.08 11.26 -22.89
N LEU A 154 19.88 12.23 -22.45
CA LEU A 154 20.40 12.25 -21.06
C LEU A 154 19.29 12.40 -20.02
N ALA A 155 18.24 13.19 -20.30
CA ALA A 155 17.10 13.32 -19.39
C ALA A 155 16.28 12.03 -19.29
N ASN A 156 16.12 11.30 -20.40
CA ASN A 156 15.49 9.98 -20.39
C ASN A 156 16.32 8.96 -19.60
N ASP A 157 17.63 8.93 -19.77
CA ASP A 157 18.51 8.06 -18.99
C ASP A 157 18.39 8.31 -17.47
N MET A 158 18.36 9.58 -17.08
CA MET A 158 18.20 9.98 -15.68
C MET A 158 16.80 9.66 -15.16
N LYS A 159 15.74 9.85 -15.97
CA LYS A 159 14.38 9.45 -15.64
C LYS A 159 14.30 7.93 -15.38
N MET A 160 14.86 7.12 -16.29
CA MET A 160 14.85 5.66 -16.16
C MET A 160 15.70 5.18 -14.97
N LYS A 161 16.79 5.85 -14.67
CA LYS A 161 17.57 5.58 -13.47
C LYS A 161 16.77 5.89 -12.20
N ASP A 162 16.19 7.08 -12.10
CA ASP A 162 15.41 7.53 -10.94
C ASP A 162 14.15 6.64 -10.73
N LEU A 163 13.55 6.16 -11.84
CA LEU A 163 12.47 5.18 -11.81
C LEU A 163 12.90 3.88 -11.11
N ARG A 164 13.98 3.26 -11.56
CA ARG A 164 14.50 2.00 -10.99
C ARG A 164 14.89 2.16 -9.52
N ASP A 165 15.63 3.21 -9.21
CA ASP A 165 16.10 3.51 -7.85
C ASP A 165 14.91 3.81 -6.91
N GLY A 166 13.90 4.56 -7.40
CA GLY A 166 12.70 4.89 -6.64
C GLY A 166 11.82 3.69 -6.34
N VAL A 167 11.56 2.84 -7.33
CA VAL A 167 10.81 1.58 -7.15
C VAL A 167 11.54 0.65 -6.19
N GLN A 168 12.88 0.51 -6.32
CA GLN A 168 13.69 -0.27 -5.39
C GLN A 168 13.59 0.30 -3.96
N THR A 169 13.59 1.61 -3.81
CA THR A 169 13.45 2.29 -2.51
C THR A 169 12.13 1.92 -1.85
N ILE A 170 10.99 2.04 -2.56
CA ILE A 170 9.69 1.63 -2.05
C ILE A 170 9.71 0.17 -1.60
N ARG A 171 10.20 -0.71 -2.47
CA ARG A 171 10.22 -2.15 -2.22
C ARG A 171 11.06 -2.52 -1.01
N TYR A 172 12.28 -2.01 -0.90
CA TYR A 172 13.18 -2.32 0.21
C TYR A 172 12.69 -1.71 1.51
N GLN A 173 12.27 -0.46 1.50
CA GLN A 173 11.75 0.21 2.68
C GLN A 173 10.52 -0.52 3.24
N LEU A 174 9.53 -0.86 2.40
CA LEU A 174 8.32 -1.54 2.86
C LEU A 174 8.56 -3.00 3.30
N SER A 175 9.62 -3.63 2.79
CA SER A 175 10.00 -5.00 3.19
C SER A 175 10.85 -5.06 4.46
N THR A 176 11.56 -3.99 4.80
CA THR A 176 12.53 -3.98 5.91
C THR A 176 12.14 -3.06 7.06
N LEU A 177 11.26 -2.10 6.81
CA LEU A 177 10.84 -1.12 7.80
C LEU A 177 9.90 -1.77 8.83
N GLN A 178 10.14 -1.43 10.11
CA GLN A 178 9.24 -1.78 11.20
C GLN A 178 8.66 -0.51 11.81
N THR A 179 7.36 -0.53 12.09
CA THR A 179 6.69 0.53 12.83
C THR A 179 7.10 0.51 14.30
N THR A 180 6.67 1.52 15.06
CA THR A 180 6.92 1.61 16.51
C THR A 180 6.38 0.41 17.30
N ASN A 181 5.36 -0.28 16.79
CA ASN A 181 4.77 -1.49 17.39
C ASN A 181 5.48 -2.78 16.91
N GLY A 182 6.61 -2.69 16.21
CA GLY A 182 7.35 -3.84 15.66
C GLY A 182 6.63 -4.57 14.53
N GLN A 183 5.68 -3.92 13.88
CA GLN A 183 4.91 -4.46 12.76
C GLN A 183 5.46 -3.96 11.42
N ALA A 184 5.61 -4.83 10.43
CA ALA A 184 5.86 -4.40 9.06
C ALA A 184 4.63 -3.66 8.50
N PRO A 185 4.81 -2.57 7.71
CA PRO A 185 3.68 -1.90 7.09
C PRO A 185 2.87 -2.84 6.20
N PHE A 186 1.60 -3.03 6.53
CA PHE A 186 0.67 -3.88 5.79
C PHE A 186 0.15 -3.12 4.55
N SER A 187 1.04 -2.90 3.57
CA SER A 187 0.79 -2.00 2.44
C SER A 187 0.34 -2.73 1.18
N THR A 188 -0.53 -2.08 0.43
CA THR A 188 -0.97 -2.49 -0.91
C THR A 188 -0.65 -1.37 -1.90
N ILE A 189 -0.06 -1.71 -3.04
CA ILE A 189 0.19 -0.79 -4.14
C ILE A 189 -0.71 -1.17 -5.31
N TYR A 190 -1.52 -0.22 -5.74
CA TYR A 190 -2.41 -0.35 -6.86
C TYR A 190 -1.72 0.08 -8.15
N LEU A 191 -1.59 -0.86 -9.05
CA LEU A 191 -0.97 -0.70 -10.36
C LEU A 191 -2.08 -0.46 -11.38
N GLU A 192 -2.25 0.79 -11.78
CA GLU A 192 -3.25 1.20 -12.75
C GLU A 192 -2.61 2.04 -13.86
N ILE A 193 -3.16 1.90 -15.07
CA ILE A 193 -2.82 2.75 -16.21
C ILE A 193 -4.15 3.35 -16.67
N GLU A 194 -4.30 4.65 -16.55
CA GLU A 194 -5.53 5.35 -16.93
C GLU A 194 -5.39 5.88 -18.35
N GLU A 195 -6.15 5.29 -19.28
CA GLU A 195 -6.13 5.69 -20.68
C GLU A 195 -6.54 7.15 -20.87
N GLY A 196 -5.75 7.88 -21.64
CA GLY A 196 -5.96 9.32 -21.88
C GLY A 196 -5.55 10.24 -20.74
N ASN A 197 -5.01 9.73 -19.66
CA ASN A 197 -4.45 10.56 -18.59
C ASN A 197 -3.15 11.23 -19.04
N GLU A 198 -2.90 12.46 -18.58
CA GLU A 198 -1.68 13.22 -18.87
C GLU A 198 -0.38 12.43 -18.55
N TYR A 199 -0.41 11.56 -17.53
CA TYR A 199 0.73 10.76 -17.06
C TYR A 199 0.59 9.27 -17.39
N GLU A 200 -0.16 8.92 -18.43
CA GLU A 200 -0.43 7.54 -18.83
C GLU A 200 0.87 6.74 -19.06
N GLU A 201 1.84 7.35 -19.76
CA GLU A 201 3.12 6.70 -20.03
C GLU A 201 3.95 6.49 -18.77
N GLU A 202 3.97 7.47 -17.89
CA GLU A 202 4.67 7.36 -16.60
C GLU A 202 4.04 6.27 -15.71
N MET A 203 2.71 6.17 -15.69
CA MET A 203 2.01 5.08 -15.00
C MET A 203 2.42 3.71 -15.56
N ALA A 204 2.47 3.58 -16.89
CA ALA A 204 2.90 2.34 -17.54
C ALA A 204 4.34 1.96 -17.19
N LEU A 205 5.27 2.92 -17.22
CA LEU A 205 6.66 2.71 -16.83
C LEU A 205 6.79 2.28 -15.36
N ILE A 206 6.04 2.89 -14.45
CA ILE A 206 6.06 2.52 -13.03
C ILE A 206 5.46 1.12 -12.83
N CYS A 207 4.33 0.80 -13.51
CA CYS A 207 3.75 -0.55 -13.48
C CYS A 207 4.76 -1.60 -13.92
N GLU A 208 5.37 -1.39 -15.07
CA GLU A 208 6.35 -2.30 -15.65
C GLU A 208 7.53 -2.53 -14.70
N GLU A 209 8.12 -1.45 -14.19
CA GLU A 209 9.27 -1.55 -13.28
C GLU A 209 8.93 -2.22 -11.96
N MET A 210 7.76 -1.91 -11.37
CA MET A 210 7.27 -2.57 -10.16
C MET A 210 7.14 -4.08 -10.34
N ILE A 211 6.58 -4.51 -11.47
CA ILE A 211 6.39 -5.94 -11.78
C ILE A 211 7.73 -6.61 -12.08
N LYS A 212 8.65 -5.96 -12.83
CA LYS A 212 10.00 -6.46 -13.10
C LYS A 212 10.77 -6.74 -11.81
N GLN A 213 10.85 -5.76 -10.93
CA GLN A 213 11.56 -5.93 -9.67
C GLN A 213 10.92 -6.97 -8.75
N ARG A 214 9.58 -7.10 -8.77
CA ARG A 214 8.88 -8.17 -8.05
C ARG A 214 9.21 -9.55 -8.64
N LEU A 215 9.27 -9.67 -9.95
CA LEU A 215 9.63 -10.91 -10.65
C LEU A 215 11.07 -11.35 -10.31
N GLU A 216 12.01 -10.42 -10.25
CA GLU A 216 13.39 -10.66 -9.82
C GLU A 216 13.47 -11.23 -8.40
N GLY A 217 12.62 -10.73 -7.49
CA GLY A 217 12.56 -11.17 -6.09
C GLY A 217 13.64 -10.55 -5.22
N MET A 218 13.61 -10.90 -3.92
CA MET A 218 14.63 -10.51 -2.95
C MET A 218 15.48 -11.70 -2.51
N LYS A 219 16.66 -11.42 -1.99
CA LYS A 219 17.55 -12.42 -1.42
C LYS A 219 17.77 -12.17 0.07
N ASN A 220 17.83 -13.25 0.85
CA ASN A 220 18.27 -13.15 2.24
C ASN A 220 19.80 -12.98 2.31
N TYR A 221 20.32 -12.82 3.53
CA TYR A 221 21.76 -12.65 3.77
C TYR A 221 22.63 -13.86 3.33
N LYS A 222 22.01 -15.01 3.05
CA LYS A 222 22.67 -16.21 2.51
C LYS A 222 22.61 -16.28 0.99
N GLY A 223 22.05 -15.28 0.32
CA GLY A 223 21.89 -15.25 -1.13
C GLY A 223 20.72 -16.09 -1.67
N GLN A 224 19.88 -16.66 -0.81
CA GLN A 224 18.72 -17.45 -1.19
C GLN A 224 17.54 -16.54 -1.53
N GLU A 225 16.78 -16.86 -2.57
CA GLU A 225 15.56 -16.13 -2.90
C GLU A 225 14.51 -16.29 -1.79
N ILE A 226 13.90 -15.17 -1.41
CA ILE A 226 12.81 -15.13 -0.42
C ILE A 226 11.58 -14.48 -1.02
N GLY A 227 10.41 -14.93 -0.57
CA GLY A 227 9.13 -14.29 -0.89
C GLY A 227 8.99 -12.97 -0.16
N GLU A 228 8.42 -11.99 -0.85
CA GLU A 228 8.07 -10.69 -0.27
C GLU A 228 6.60 -10.69 0.09
N ALA A 229 6.28 -10.60 1.39
CA ALA A 229 4.89 -10.52 1.86
C ALA A 229 4.28 -9.16 1.51
N PHE A 230 5.06 -8.07 1.60
CA PHE A 230 4.64 -6.70 1.34
C PHE A 230 5.69 -5.94 0.51
N PRO A 231 5.24 -4.90 -0.22
CA PRO A 231 3.84 -4.52 -0.47
C PRO A 231 3.09 -5.56 -1.30
N LYS A 232 1.79 -5.74 -1.05
CA LYS A 232 0.92 -6.45 -2.01
C LYS A 232 0.79 -5.61 -3.26
N LEU A 233 0.76 -6.26 -4.42
CA LEU A 233 0.50 -5.61 -5.70
C LEU A 233 -0.89 -6.02 -6.19
N VAL A 234 -1.68 -5.03 -6.60
CA VAL A 234 -2.99 -5.24 -7.25
C VAL A 234 -2.93 -4.56 -8.61
N TYR A 235 -3.13 -5.31 -9.68
CA TYR A 235 -3.05 -4.82 -11.04
C TYR A 235 -4.45 -4.69 -11.65
N LEU A 236 -4.76 -3.49 -12.14
CA LEU A 236 -6.02 -3.18 -12.79
C LEU A 236 -6.00 -3.61 -14.25
N LEU A 237 -6.84 -4.57 -14.60
CA LEU A 237 -7.07 -5.00 -15.97
C LEU A 237 -8.12 -4.10 -16.65
N ASP A 238 -7.72 -3.44 -17.72
CA ASP A 238 -8.59 -2.64 -18.57
C ASP A 238 -8.38 -3.04 -20.05
N GLU A 239 -9.23 -2.61 -20.95
CA GLU A 239 -9.21 -3.07 -22.35
C GLU A 239 -7.87 -2.78 -23.04
N HIS A 240 -7.29 -1.60 -22.82
CA HIS A 240 -6.02 -1.17 -23.43
C HIS A 240 -4.77 -1.92 -22.91
N ASN A 241 -4.89 -2.64 -21.80
CA ASN A 241 -3.77 -3.41 -21.24
C ASN A 241 -4.00 -4.92 -21.18
N CYS A 242 -5.25 -5.41 -21.23
CA CYS A 242 -5.54 -6.84 -21.11
C CYS A 242 -5.97 -7.51 -22.42
N LEU A 243 -6.38 -6.75 -23.46
CA LEU A 243 -6.71 -7.32 -24.76
C LEU A 243 -5.46 -7.47 -25.62
N GLU A 244 -5.41 -8.55 -26.39
CA GLU A 244 -4.31 -8.80 -27.34
C GLU A 244 -4.18 -7.66 -28.34
N GLY A 245 -2.96 -7.12 -28.48
CA GLY A 245 -2.69 -5.95 -29.31
C GLY A 245 -3.02 -4.60 -28.67
N GLY A 246 -3.47 -4.58 -27.43
CA GLY A 246 -3.59 -3.35 -26.64
C GLY A 246 -2.24 -2.69 -26.40
N LYS A 247 -2.23 -1.35 -26.25
CA LYS A 247 -1.00 -0.55 -26.09
C LYS A 247 -0.07 -1.07 -24.99
N TYR A 248 -0.64 -1.64 -23.93
CA TYR A 248 0.08 -2.11 -22.74
C TYR A 248 -0.13 -3.60 -22.44
N ASP A 249 -0.54 -4.41 -23.45
CA ASP A 249 -0.74 -5.85 -23.28
C ASP A 249 0.53 -6.58 -22.82
N TYR A 250 1.69 -6.06 -23.19
CA TYR A 250 2.99 -6.58 -22.77
C TYR A 250 3.21 -6.49 -21.26
N ILE A 251 2.64 -5.47 -20.58
CA ILE A 251 2.70 -5.35 -19.10
C ILE A 251 1.84 -6.43 -18.46
N THR A 252 0.67 -6.75 -19.01
CA THR A 252 -0.16 -7.85 -18.54
C THR A 252 0.50 -9.21 -18.73
N LYS A 253 1.21 -9.42 -19.84
CA LYS A 253 2.02 -10.64 -20.06
C LYS A 253 3.13 -10.76 -19.00
N LEU A 254 3.83 -9.66 -18.71
CA LEU A 254 4.84 -9.60 -17.65
C LEU A 254 4.23 -9.84 -16.26
N ALA A 255 3.04 -9.30 -15.99
CA ALA A 255 2.30 -9.53 -14.75
C ALA A 255 1.92 -11.02 -14.60
N ALA A 256 1.47 -11.67 -15.69
CA ALA A 256 1.17 -13.09 -15.68
C ALA A 256 2.41 -13.97 -15.39
N GLU A 257 3.57 -13.64 -15.97
CA GLU A 257 4.84 -14.29 -15.67
C GLU A 257 5.21 -14.11 -14.18
N CYS A 258 5.06 -12.89 -13.66
CA CYS A 258 5.28 -12.60 -12.24
C CYS A 258 4.34 -13.43 -11.36
N THR A 259 3.06 -13.53 -11.71
CA THR A 259 2.09 -14.33 -10.97
C THR A 259 2.46 -15.82 -10.98
N ALA A 260 2.88 -16.37 -12.10
CA ALA A 260 3.31 -17.76 -12.19
C ALA A 260 4.51 -18.08 -11.29
N LYS A 261 5.41 -17.13 -11.08
CA LYS A 261 6.63 -17.30 -10.28
C LYS A 261 6.47 -16.86 -8.81
N ARG A 262 5.69 -15.78 -8.56
CA ARG A 262 5.66 -15.08 -7.26
C ARG A 262 4.27 -15.04 -6.61
N LEU A 263 3.22 -15.54 -7.28
CA LEU A 263 1.81 -15.50 -6.84
C LEU A 263 1.27 -14.08 -6.64
N VAL A 264 1.85 -13.10 -7.30
CA VAL A 264 1.46 -11.67 -7.35
C VAL A 264 1.73 -11.11 -8.74
N PRO A 265 1.02 -10.06 -9.19
CA PRO A 265 -0.04 -9.29 -8.49
C PRO A 265 -1.38 -10.03 -8.40
N ASP A 266 -2.26 -9.55 -7.50
CA ASP A 266 -3.71 -9.80 -7.59
C ASP A 266 -4.28 -8.99 -8.75
N TYR A 267 -5.38 -9.45 -9.37
CA TYR A 267 -5.99 -8.78 -10.52
C TYR A 267 -7.36 -8.23 -10.19
N GLN A 268 -7.66 -7.05 -10.72
CA GLN A 268 -8.95 -6.38 -10.59
C GLN A 268 -9.45 -5.95 -11.97
N SER A 269 -10.73 -6.19 -12.27
CA SER A 269 -11.33 -5.78 -13.54
C SER A 269 -11.85 -4.34 -13.47
N ALA A 270 -11.31 -3.44 -14.31
CA ALA A 270 -11.80 -2.08 -14.43
C ALA A 270 -13.27 -2.05 -14.88
N LYS A 271 -13.66 -2.90 -15.80
CA LYS A 271 -15.06 -3.03 -16.27
C LYS A 271 -16.02 -3.33 -15.13
N ILE A 272 -15.71 -4.33 -14.31
CA ILE A 272 -16.56 -4.71 -13.17
C ILE A 272 -16.55 -3.62 -12.09
N MET A 273 -15.41 -2.97 -11.87
CA MET A 273 -15.33 -1.85 -10.94
C MET A 273 -16.24 -0.70 -11.38
N ARG A 274 -16.14 -0.27 -12.63
CA ARG A 274 -16.99 0.80 -13.17
C ARG A 274 -18.47 0.47 -13.10
N MET A 275 -18.86 -0.79 -13.34
CA MET A 275 -20.25 -1.23 -13.19
C MET A 275 -20.75 -1.14 -11.75
N ASN A 276 -19.94 -1.49 -10.76
CA ASN A 276 -20.35 -1.58 -9.37
C ASN A 276 -20.18 -0.25 -8.61
N TYR A 277 -19.32 0.66 -9.11
CA TYR A 277 -18.93 1.86 -8.39
C TYR A 277 -19.11 3.15 -9.22
N GLU A 278 -20.24 3.22 -9.94
CA GLU A 278 -20.69 4.43 -10.64
C GLU A 278 -19.64 5.00 -11.60
N GLY A 279 -19.00 4.13 -12.38
CA GLY A 279 -17.99 4.49 -13.36
C GLY A 279 -16.57 4.67 -12.83
N ASN A 280 -16.33 4.43 -11.53
CA ASN A 280 -15.04 4.65 -10.89
C ASN A 280 -14.22 3.38 -10.71
N THR A 281 -12.89 3.55 -10.72
CA THR A 281 -11.92 2.56 -10.28
C THR A 281 -11.08 3.13 -9.14
N PHE A 282 -10.74 2.31 -8.16
CA PHE A 282 -9.93 2.69 -7.01
C PHE A 282 -9.36 1.44 -6.34
N PRO A 283 -8.26 1.57 -5.57
CA PRO A 283 -7.65 0.42 -4.90
C PRO A 283 -8.55 -0.19 -3.83
N PRO A 284 -8.43 -1.50 -3.57
CA PRO A 284 -9.02 -2.10 -2.37
C PRO A 284 -8.34 -1.55 -1.12
N MET A 285 -9.08 -1.46 -0.01
CA MET A 285 -8.50 -1.21 1.30
C MET A 285 -7.87 -2.47 1.87
N GLY A 286 -6.64 -2.36 2.35
CA GLY A 286 -5.94 -3.44 3.01
C GLY A 286 -5.94 -4.73 2.19
N CYS A 287 -6.68 -5.76 2.66
CA CYS A 287 -6.64 -7.06 2.01
C CYS A 287 -7.41 -7.10 0.69
N ARG A 288 -8.71 -6.73 0.68
CA ARG A 288 -9.59 -6.81 -0.52
C ARG A 288 -10.93 -6.10 -0.33
N SER A 289 -11.09 -5.28 0.71
CA SER A 289 -12.34 -4.55 0.94
C SER A 289 -12.44 -3.34 0.03
N HIS A 290 -13.62 -3.12 -0.55
CA HIS A 290 -13.90 -1.93 -1.34
C HIS A 290 -14.81 -0.99 -0.56
N LEU A 291 -14.53 0.31 -0.65
CA LEU A 291 -15.37 1.33 -0.05
C LEU A 291 -16.67 1.50 -0.84
N SER A 292 -17.77 1.75 -0.14
CA SER A 292 -19.01 2.17 -0.78
C SER A 292 -18.82 3.55 -1.42
N PRO A 293 -19.48 3.85 -2.56
CA PRO A 293 -19.48 5.19 -3.14
C PRO A 293 -19.93 6.24 -2.11
N TRP A 294 -19.21 7.34 -2.03
CA TRP A 294 -19.55 8.47 -1.18
C TRP A 294 -19.15 9.76 -1.88
N LYS A 295 -20.01 10.77 -1.79
CA LYS A 295 -19.77 12.09 -2.34
C LYS A 295 -19.65 13.12 -1.21
N ASP A 296 -18.74 14.07 -1.39
CA ASP A 296 -18.61 15.20 -0.48
C ASP A 296 -19.73 16.24 -0.66
N SER A 297 -19.64 17.35 0.08
CA SER A 297 -20.60 18.45 0.00
C SER A 297 -20.71 19.13 -1.37
N ASN A 298 -19.69 18.96 -2.21
CA ASN A 298 -19.65 19.50 -3.58
C ASN A 298 -20.23 18.52 -4.61
N GLY A 299 -20.55 17.29 -4.21
CA GLY A 299 -21.03 16.22 -5.08
C GLY A 299 -19.92 15.38 -5.72
N ASP A 300 -18.66 15.59 -5.34
CA ASP A 300 -17.50 14.87 -5.88
C ASP A 300 -17.26 13.55 -5.12
N TYR A 301 -16.96 12.48 -5.86
CA TYR A 301 -16.58 11.21 -5.24
C TYR A 301 -15.26 11.32 -4.48
N LYS A 302 -15.25 10.81 -3.25
CA LYS A 302 -14.06 10.68 -2.43
C LYS A 302 -13.71 9.21 -2.25
N TRP A 303 -12.63 8.77 -2.87
CA TRP A 303 -12.10 7.42 -2.73
C TRP A 303 -10.91 7.38 -1.79
N TYR A 304 -10.01 8.36 -1.86
CA TYR A 304 -8.81 8.47 -1.05
C TYR A 304 -9.04 9.33 0.20
N GLY A 305 -8.17 9.18 1.19
CA GLY A 305 -8.32 9.84 2.50
C GLY A 305 -9.44 9.23 3.34
N ARG A 306 -9.87 8.01 3.04
CA ARG A 306 -10.94 7.28 3.72
C ARG A 306 -10.41 6.03 4.40
N PHE A 307 -11.12 5.59 5.44
CA PHE A 307 -10.76 4.43 6.25
C PHE A 307 -11.99 3.65 6.71
N ASN A 308 -11.78 2.43 7.21
CA ASN A 308 -12.77 1.68 7.97
C ASN A 308 -12.35 1.58 9.45
N GLN A 309 -13.32 1.64 10.34
CA GLN A 309 -13.09 1.64 11.80
C GLN A 309 -12.62 0.26 12.29
N GLY A 310 -13.21 -0.81 11.77
CA GLY A 310 -12.93 -2.17 12.20
C GLY A 310 -13.69 -3.19 11.35
N VAL A 311 -13.53 -4.46 11.70
CA VAL A 311 -14.15 -5.58 11.00
C VAL A 311 -14.90 -6.47 11.99
N ILE A 312 -16.11 -6.87 11.61
CA ILE A 312 -16.90 -7.91 12.31
C ILE A 312 -17.30 -8.95 11.27
N SER A 313 -16.98 -10.20 11.51
CA SER A 313 -17.41 -11.33 10.67
C SER A 313 -18.66 -11.96 11.24
N LEU A 314 -19.60 -12.35 10.39
CA LEU A 314 -20.80 -13.11 10.73
C LEU A 314 -20.57 -14.58 10.41
N ASN A 315 -20.98 -15.48 11.31
CA ASN A 315 -20.93 -16.93 11.09
C ASN A 315 -22.20 -17.39 10.38
N LEU A 316 -22.22 -17.30 9.05
CA LEU A 316 -23.40 -17.67 8.26
C LEU A 316 -23.92 -19.09 8.50
N PRO A 317 -23.09 -20.14 8.74
CA PRO A 317 -23.59 -21.46 9.10
C PRO A 317 -24.40 -21.53 10.41
N GLN A 318 -24.29 -20.54 11.30
CA GLN A 318 -25.05 -20.46 12.55
C GLN A 318 -26.32 -19.61 12.44
N ILE A 319 -26.50 -18.87 11.35
CA ILE A 319 -27.68 -18.06 11.09
C ILE A 319 -28.72 -18.86 10.27
#